data_a4e655356caf17e29e0b5cab9b6edd12
#
_entry.id   a4e655356caf17e29e0b5cab9b6edd12
#
_cell.length_a   1.000
_cell.length_b   1.000
_cell.length_c   1.000
_cell.angle_alpha   90.00
_cell.angle_beta   90.00
_cell.angle_gamma   90.00
#
_symmetry.space_group_name_H-M   'P 1'
#
loop_
_entity.id
_entity.type
_entity.pdbx_description
1 polymer ?
#
loop_
_entity_poly.entity_id
_entity_poly.type
_entity_poly.pdbx_seq_one_letter_code
_entity_poly.pdbx_strand_id
1 'polypeptide(L)'
;MYRIEFTSAAARQVRKLDRPVRTRLLNAIESLAYSPRPDGVKKLASTENAWRIRVGDYRVIYSIEDDVLVVTVVRVAHRREVYRS
;
A
#
# COMPACT_ATOMS: atom_id res chain seq x y z
N MET A 1 -4.84 8.53 14.55
CA MET A 1 -3.80 8.16 13.57
C MET A 1 -3.65 6.65 13.53
N TYR A 2 -3.53 6.09 12.34
CA TYR A 2 -3.38 4.65 12.16
C TYR A 2 -1.91 4.25 12.27
N ARG A 3 -1.66 3.06 12.80
CA ARG A 3 -0.33 2.47 12.79
C ARG A 3 -0.10 1.79 11.45
N ILE A 4 1.08 1.98 10.86
CA ILE A 4 1.43 1.35 9.59
C ILE A 4 2.26 0.10 9.86
N GLU A 5 1.80 -1.03 9.33
CA GLU A 5 2.52 -2.30 9.41
C GLU A 5 2.74 -2.85 8.01
N PHE A 6 3.73 -3.70 7.86
CA PHE A 6 4.07 -4.33 6.58
C PHE A 6 4.10 -5.84 6.77
N THR A 7 3.57 -6.57 5.80
CA THR A 7 3.84 -8.00 5.72
C THR A 7 5.30 -8.20 5.35
N SER A 8 5.83 -9.40 5.61
CA SER A 8 7.21 -9.73 5.22
C SER A 8 7.43 -9.55 3.72
N ALA A 9 6.45 -9.96 2.91
CA ALA A 9 6.53 -9.83 1.47
C ALA A 9 6.58 -8.36 1.05
N ALA A 10 5.71 -7.52 1.62
CA ALA A 10 5.69 -6.10 1.29
C ALA A 10 6.99 -5.41 1.70
N ALA A 11 7.49 -5.71 2.89
CA ALA A 11 8.74 -5.14 3.36
C ALA A 11 9.91 -5.49 2.44
N ARG A 12 9.94 -6.75 1.98
CA ARG A 12 10.98 -7.21 1.04
C ARG A 12 10.88 -6.48 -0.29
N GLN A 13 9.67 -6.30 -0.80
CA GLN A 13 9.45 -5.60 -2.06
C GLN A 13 9.92 -4.15 -1.99
N VAL A 14 9.62 -3.47 -0.88
CA VAL A 14 10.05 -2.08 -0.68
C VAL A 14 11.58 -1.99 -0.64
N ARG A 15 12.23 -2.92 0.05
CA ARG A 15 13.69 -2.89 0.16
C ARG A 15 14.41 -3.06 -1.17
N LYS A 16 13.76 -3.69 -2.14
CA LYS A 16 14.35 -3.92 -3.47
C LYS A 16 14.26 -2.72 -4.39
N LEU A 17 13.50 -1.70 -4.01
CA LEU A 17 13.29 -0.53 -4.85
C LEU A 17 14.49 0.41 -4.80
N ASP A 18 14.72 1.13 -5.90
CA ASP A 18 15.68 2.21 -5.94
C ASP A 18 15.31 3.28 -4.91
N ARG A 19 16.32 3.94 -4.38
CA ARG A 19 16.11 4.89 -3.29
C ARG A 19 15.07 5.96 -3.57
N PRO A 20 15.09 6.66 -4.74
CA PRO A 20 14.07 7.69 -4.99
C PRO A 20 12.66 7.13 -5.03
N VAL A 21 12.47 5.96 -5.64
CA VAL A 21 11.17 5.29 -5.73
C VAL A 21 10.72 4.87 -4.34
N ARG A 22 11.62 4.28 -3.57
CA ARG A 22 11.33 3.83 -2.21
C ARG A 22 10.89 4.99 -1.33
N THR A 23 11.58 6.13 -1.42
CA THR A 23 11.24 7.31 -0.62
C THR A 23 9.83 7.80 -0.96
N ARG A 24 9.51 7.91 -2.24
CA ARG A 24 8.17 8.34 -2.68
C ARG A 24 7.10 7.39 -2.18
N LEU A 25 7.37 6.10 -2.28
CA LEU A 25 6.43 5.07 -1.87
C LEU A 25 6.19 5.11 -0.37
N LEU A 26 7.26 5.19 0.41
CA LEU A 26 7.14 5.25 1.86
C LEU A 26 6.43 6.51 2.34
N ASN A 27 6.67 7.65 1.68
CA ASN A 27 5.96 8.88 2.02
C ASN A 27 4.45 8.73 1.77
N ALA A 28 4.08 8.13 0.67
CA ALA A 28 2.66 7.89 0.35
C ALA A 28 2.04 6.92 1.36
N ILE A 29 2.76 5.87 1.73
CA ILE A 29 2.28 4.90 2.72
C ILE A 29 2.12 5.56 4.09
N GLU A 30 3.07 6.39 4.50
CA GLU A 30 2.97 7.10 5.77
C GLU A 30 1.74 8.00 5.82
N SER A 31 1.36 8.59 4.70
CA SER A 31 0.17 9.43 4.61
C SER A 31 -1.10 8.65 4.93
N LEU A 32 -1.09 7.34 4.72
CA LEU A 32 -2.24 6.49 5.03
C LEU A 32 -2.51 6.43 6.53
N ALA A 33 -1.52 6.76 7.37
CA ALA A 33 -1.72 6.83 8.82
C ALA A 33 -2.74 7.90 9.19
N TYR A 34 -2.79 8.96 8.42
CA TYR A 34 -3.70 10.08 8.65
C TYR A 34 -4.96 9.98 7.82
N SER A 35 -4.86 9.44 6.62
CA SER A 35 -5.98 9.31 5.69
C SER A 35 -5.90 7.96 4.98
N PRO A 36 -6.43 6.89 5.59
CA PRO A 36 -6.30 5.55 5.01
C PRO A 36 -7.11 5.34 3.75
N ARG A 37 -8.05 6.24 3.46
CA ARG A 37 -8.84 6.18 2.24
C ARG A 37 -8.69 7.51 1.49
N PRO A 38 -7.48 7.82 0.95
CA PRO A 38 -7.25 9.08 0.25
C PRO A 38 -7.98 9.14 -1.08
N ASP A 39 -8.02 10.33 -1.67
CA ASP A 39 -8.58 10.49 -3.02
C ASP A 39 -7.84 9.57 -3.99
N GLY A 40 -8.59 8.92 -4.88
CA GLY A 40 -8.02 8.00 -5.85
C GLY A 40 -7.84 6.59 -5.35
N VAL A 41 -8.12 6.32 -4.08
CA VAL A 41 -8.09 4.96 -3.56
C VAL A 41 -9.17 4.11 -4.21
N LYS A 42 -8.87 2.83 -4.44
CA LYS A 42 -9.84 1.90 -4.97
C LYS A 42 -9.93 0.67 -4.07
N LYS A 43 -11.16 0.26 -3.79
CA LYS A 43 -11.39 -0.97 -3.06
C LYS A 43 -11.31 -2.15 -4.02
N LEU A 44 -10.59 -3.20 -3.62
CA LEU A 44 -10.50 -4.40 -4.45
C LEU A 44 -11.75 -5.24 -4.29
N ALA A 45 -12.36 -5.60 -5.42
CA ALA A 45 -13.64 -6.29 -5.41
C ALA A 45 -13.57 -7.72 -4.88
N SER A 46 -12.39 -8.34 -4.96
CA SER A 46 -12.25 -9.74 -4.60
C SER A 46 -12.08 -10.00 -3.10
N THR A 47 -11.88 -8.96 -2.30
CA THR A 47 -11.68 -9.11 -0.86
C THR A 47 -12.42 -8.00 -0.12
N GLU A 48 -12.87 -8.30 1.10
CA GLU A 48 -13.69 -7.35 1.85
C GLU A 48 -12.92 -6.14 2.34
N ASN A 49 -11.60 -6.30 2.60
CA ASN A 49 -10.83 -5.26 3.26
C ASN A 49 -9.50 -5.03 2.58
N ALA A 50 -9.51 -4.99 1.26
CA ALA A 50 -8.30 -4.70 0.49
C ALA A 50 -8.51 -3.43 -0.33
N TRP A 51 -7.53 -2.55 -0.24
CA TRP A 51 -7.54 -1.24 -0.88
C TRP A 51 -6.26 -1.08 -1.69
N ARG A 52 -6.33 -0.21 -2.68
CA ARG A 52 -5.20 0.01 -3.57
C ARG A 52 -5.01 1.51 -3.80
N ILE A 53 -3.78 1.97 -3.65
CA ILE A 53 -3.38 3.30 -4.11
C ILE A 53 -2.32 3.16 -5.19
N ARG A 54 -2.25 4.16 -6.05
CA ARG A 54 -1.25 4.23 -7.09
C ARG A 54 -0.19 5.27 -6.72
N VAL A 55 1.08 4.87 -6.83
CA VAL A 55 2.21 5.76 -6.59
C VAL A 55 3.16 5.62 -7.77
N GLY A 56 3.07 6.56 -8.73
CA GLY A 56 3.83 6.46 -9.97
C GLY A 56 3.44 5.20 -10.74
N ASP A 57 4.41 4.36 -11.04
CA ASP A 57 4.20 3.09 -11.75
C ASP A 57 3.95 1.92 -10.81
N TYR A 58 3.81 2.20 -9.52
CA TYR A 58 3.62 1.16 -8.52
C TYR A 58 2.24 1.23 -7.92
N ARG A 59 1.78 0.09 -7.43
CA ARG A 59 0.54 -0.03 -6.69
C ARG A 59 0.82 -0.59 -5.32
N VAL A 60 0.18 0.00 -4.32
CA VAL A 60 0.28 -0.46 -2.93
C VAL A 60 -1.07 -1.04 -2.56
N ILE A 61 -1.06 -2.30 -2.17
CA ILE A 61 -2.25 -2.99 -1.71
C ILE A 61 -2.16 -3.12 -0.20
N TYR A 62 -3.22 -2.71 0.48
CA TYR A 62 -3.22 -2.68 1.94
C TYR A 62 -4.61 -2.98 2.49
N SER A 63 -4.64 -3.35 3.75
CA SER A 63 -5.89 -3.54 4.51
C SER A 63 -6.01 -2.46 5.57
N ILE A 64 -7.23 -2.18 5.97
CA ILE A 64 -7.52 -1.18 6.99
C ILE A 64 -8.36 -1.84 8.09
N GLU A 65 -7.87 -1.76 9.32
CA GLU A 65 -8.61 -2.25 10.48
C GLU A 65 -8.95 -1.05 11.34
N ASP A 66 -10.16 -0.53 11.14
CA ASP A 66 -10.58 0.72 11.79
C ASP A 66 -10.74 0.58 13.30
N ASP A 67 -11.12 -0.59 13.77
CA ASP A 67 -11.37 -0.82 15.19
C ASP A 67 -10.08 -0.76 16.02
N VAL A 68 -8.95 -1.13 15.45
CA VAL A 68 -7.65 -1.08 16.12
C VAL A 68 -6.70 -0.04 15.52
N LEU A 69 -7.17 0.71 14.54
CA LEU A 69 -6.42 1.77 13.86
C LEU A 69 -5.10 1.27 13.28
N VAL A 70 -5.18 0.23 12.46
CA VAL A 70 -4.01 -0.37 11.80
C VAL A 70 -4.22 -0.40 10.29
N VAL A 71 -3.21 0.03 9.57
CA VAL A 71 -3.09 -0.14 8.12
C VAL A 71 -1.96 -1.12 7.87
N THR A 72 -2.26 -2.24 7.21
CA THR A 72 -1.25 -3.25 6.90
C THR A 72 -0.98 -3.24 5.40
N VAL A 73 0.25 -2.92 5.02
CA VAL A 73 0.68 -2.99 3.63
C VAL A 73 0.97 -4.45 3.30
N VAL A 74 0.20 -4.99 2.37
CA VAL A 74 0.24 -6.40 2.03
C VAL A 74 1.13 -6.66 0.82
N ARG A 75 1.11 -5.75 -0.15
CA ARG A 75 1.86 -5.93 -1.38
C ARG A 75 2.23 -4.60 -2.00
N VAL A 76 3.42 -4.54 -2.57
CA VAL A 76 3.87 -3.44 -3.41
C VAL A 76 4.28 -4.06 -4.75
N ALA A 77 3.69 -3.60 -5.84
CA ALA A 77 3.93 -4.21 -7.14
C ALA A 77 4.04 -3.14 -8.22
N HIS A 78 4.91 -3.39 -9.18
CA HIS A 78 4.97 -2.58 -10.38
C HIS A 78 3.68 -2.80 -11.16
N ARG A 79 3.20 -1.78 -11.88
CA ARG A 79 1.93 -1.88 -12.60
C ARG A 79 1.87 -3.07 -13.55
N ARG A 80 3.02 -3.47 -14.13
CA ARG A 80 3.09 -4.60 -15.03
C ARG A 80 2.76 -5.92 -14.33
N GLU A 81 3.15 -6.05 -13.08
CA GLU A 81 2.90 -7.25 -12.30
C GLU A 81 1.42 -7.38 -11.94
N VAL A 82 0.78 -6.26 -11.66
CA VAL A 82 -0.63 -6.25 -11.27
C VAL A 82 -1.53 -6.73 -12.41
N TYR A 83 -1.17 -6.41 -13.65
CA TYR A 83 -1.98 -6.76 -14.81
C TYR A 83 -1.72 -8.16 -15.34
N ARG A 84 -0.78 -8.89 -14.76
CA ARG A 84 -0.45 -10.24 -15.21
C ARG A 84 -1.30 -11.33 -14.59
N SER A 85 -1.94 -11.05 -13.52
CA SER A 85 -2.74 -12.07 -12.82
C SER A 85 -4.13 -12.21 -13.37
#